data_880e9dea65cdfce482a4b52dd03a69bf
#
_entry.id   880e9dea65cdfce482a4b52dd03a69bf
#
_cell.length_a   1.000
_cell.length_b   1.000
_cell.length_c   1.000
_cell.angle_alpha   90.00
_cell.angle_beta   90.00
_cell.angle_gamma   90.00
#
_symmetry.space_group_name_H-M   'P 1'
#
loop_
_entity.id
_entity.type
_entity.pdbx_description
1 polymer ?
#
loop_
_entity_poly.entity_id
_entity_poly.type
_entity_poly.pdbx_seq_one_letter_code
_entity_poly.pdbx_strand_id
1 'polypeptide(L)'
;MYRLMRVNAANRNGLGRFYFVLGLYTYLLLAITCSPSTAYETLHGQAQGSTYSIQFAQDQLVDGIELHGEIDQLLSRIDSSMSTYVPSSLISRVNQSEGAWVRIDDMFMKVLTRSIEVANETDGAFDPTIGSVVRLWGFGFDEIRGDISDKNIQEALARSGFDQIKIDTLASSVSIPKGFSIDFNAIAQGFSVDTLALLLESKGIQNYMVELGGEVRTRGYNAQGDHWNIGIDRPINELATGRELQAIITLKNQSLATSGNYRKFWIDEQTGIKYAHTIDPKTGRPAMNQLLSASIVHAEATMADAYATACMVWGHLKCIEFLEGNEDYFGVLIYTDEEGNWFTYYSPELNITMVQTD
;
A
#
# COMPACT_ATOMS: atom_id res chain seq x y z
N MET A 1 -75.30 64.66 -19.99
CA MET A 1 -73.99 65.22 -19.58
C MET A 1 -73.05 64.04 -19.35
N TYR A 2 -72.44 63.51 -20.43
CA TYR A 2 -71.55 62.33 -20.38
C TYR A 2 -70.13 62.79 -20.70
N ARG A 3 -69.21 62.51 -19.79
CA ARG A 3 -67.78 62.81 -19.92
C ARG A 3 -67.05 61.54 -20.32
N LEU A 4 -66.56 61.48 -21.53
CA LEU A 4 -65.73 60.42 -22.06
C LEU A 4 -64.31 60.52 -21.49
N MET A 5 -63.90 59.52 -20.81
CA MET A 5 -62.42 59.37 -20.43
C MET A 5 -61.74 58.63 -21.58
N ARG A 6 -60.69 59.30 -22.12
CA ARG A 6 -59.72 58.72 -23.06
C ARG A 6 -58.79 57.80 -22.25
N VAL A 7 -58.71 56.52 -22.62
CA VAL A 7 -57.69 55.61 -22.14
C VAL A 7 -56.48 55.74 -23.06
N ASN A 8 -55.33 56.21 -22.50
CA ASN A 8 -54.04 56.26 -23.18
C ASN A 8 -53.51 54.88 -23.34
N ALA A 9 -53.21 54.48 -24.59
CA ALA A 9 -52.36 53.30 -24.89
C ALA A 9 -50.92 53.61 -24.59
N ALA A 10 -50.40 53.13 -23.47
CA ALA A 10 -49.00 53.24 -23.15
C ALA A 10 -48.40 51.83 -22.88
N ASN A 11 -47.42 51.53 -23.69
CA ASN A 11 -46.28 50.67 -23.36
C ASN A 11 -46.43 49.15 -23.46
N ARG A 12 -46.54 48.65 -24.69
CA ARG A 12 -46.32 47.23 -25.03
C ARG A 12 -44.85 46.80 -25.15
N ASN A 13 -43.88 47.72 -25.01
CA ASN A 13 -42.45 47.45 -25.27
C ASN A 13 -41.63 47.04 -24.03
N GLY A 14 -42.22 47.07 -22.82
CA GLY A 14 -41.52 46.71 -21.60
C GLY A 14 -41.43 45.20 -21.30
N LEU A 15 -42.51 44.47 -21.64
CA LEU A 15 -42.58 43.03 -21.35
C LEU A 15 -41.66 42.19 -22.25
N GLY A 16 -41.50 42.53 -23.51
CA GLY A 16 -40.64 41.78 -24.43
C GLY A 16 -39.13 41.84 -24.06
N ARG A 17 -38.70 42.98 -23.54
CA ARG A 17 -37.30 43.11 -23.03
C ARG A 17 -37.06 42.37 -21.73
N PHE A 18 -38.07 42.25 -20.87
CA PHE A 18 -37.94 41.53 -19.60
C PHE A 18 -37.86 40.00 -19.83
N TYR A 19 -38.61 39.45 -20.75
CA TYR A 19 -38.51 38.04 -21.11
C TYR A 19 -37.22 37.68 -21.85
N PHE A 20 -36.65 38.60 -22.66
CA PHE A 20 -35.40 38.37 -23.36
C PHE A 20 -34.21 38.36 -22.40
N VAL A 21 -34.20 39.25 -21.40
CA VAL A 21 -33.14 39.27 -20.35
C VAL A 21 -33.30 38.09 -19.42
N LEU A 22 -34.51 37.67 -19.05
CA LEU A 22 -34.72 36.49 -18.21
C LEU A 22 -34.37 35.19 -18.94
N GLY A 23 -34.69 35.08 -20.25
CA GLY A 23 -34.29 33.95 -21.09
C GLY A 23 -32.79 33.85 -21.28
N LEU A 24 -32.05 34.98 -21.38
CA LEU A 24 -30.59 34.97 -21.47
C LEU A 24 -29.94 34.61 -20.14
N TYR A 25 -30.50 35.00 -19.01
CA TYR A 25 -30.03 34.64 -17.68
C TYR A 25 -30.26 33.15 -17.34
N THR A 26 -31.40 32.59 -17.72
CA THR A 26 -31.69 31.15 -17.58
C THR A 26 -30.84 30.31 -18.53
N TYR A 27 -30.53 30.76 -19.73
CA TYR A 27 -29.59 30.07 -20.64
C TYR A 27 -28.14 30.13 -20.15
N LEU A 28 -27.74 31.25 -19.56
CA LEU A 28 -26.39 31.41 -18.93
C LEU A 28 -26.25 30.55 -17.67
N LEU A 29 -27.31 30.41 -16.87
CA LEU A 29 -27.31 29.54 -15.67
C LEU A 29 -27.34 28.05 -16.03
N LEU A 30 -27.97 27.65 -17.14
CA LEU A 30 -27.93 26.27 -17.62
C LEU A 30 -26.61 25.88 -18.28
N ALA A 31 -25.86 26.83 -18.79
CA ALA A 31 -24.52 26.59 -19.36
C ALA A 31 -23.38 26.39 -18.29
N ILE A 32 -23.68 26.72 -17.02
CA ILE A 32 -22.68 26.60 -15.94
C ILE A 32 -22.70 25.23 -15.25
N THR A 33 -23.65 24.33 -15.56
CA THR A 33 -23.80 23.05 -14.84
C THR A 33 -23.27 21.82 -15.56
N CYS A 34 -22.58 21.96 -16.67
CA CYS A 34 -21.90 20.83 -17.30
C CYS A 34 -20.39 21.01 -17.16
N SER A 35 -19.86 20.79 -15.95
CA SER A 35 -18.45 20.45 -15.85
C SER A 35 -18.28 19.12 -16.60
N PRO A 36 -17.42 19.02 -17.62
CA PRO A 36 -17.14 17.73 -18.24
C PRO A 36 -16.67 16.79 -17.14
N SER A 37 -17.36 15.69 -16.93
CA SER A 37 -16.88 14.64 -16.04
C SER A 37 -15.54 14.18 -16.61
N THR A 38 -14.48 14.32 -15.82
CA THR A 38 -13.17 13.80 -16.20
C THR A 38 -13.32 12.31 -16.43
N ALA A 39 -13.05 11.84 -17.65
CA ALA A 39 -13.04 10.41 -17.94
C ALA A 39 -11.88 9.75 -17.18
N TYR A 40 -12.12 8.54 -16.69
CA TYR A 40 -11.10 7.73 -16.04
C TYR A 40 -10.84 6.46 -16.85
N GLU A 41 -9.59 6.06 -16.87
CA GLU A 41 -9.14 4.81 -17.45
C GLU A 41 -8.64 3.89 -16.33
N THR A 42 -8.75 2.58 -16.53
CA THR A 42 -8.24 1.58 -15.59
C THR A 42 -7.41 0.56 -16.34
N LEU A 43 -6.17 0.38 -15.90
CA LEU A 43 -5.25 -0.64 -16.37
C LEU A 43 -5.15 -1.75 -15.33
N HIS A 44 -5.09 -3.00 -15.79
CA HIS A 44 -4.95 -4.18 -14.93
C HIS A 44 -3.85 -5.09 -15.45
N GLY A 45 -3.18 -5.78 -14.54
CA GLY A 45 -2.19 -6.78 -14.91
C GLY A 45 -1.79 -7.66 -13.73
N GLN A 46 -0.72 -8.43 -13.92
CA GLN A 46 -0.16 -9.31 -12.90
C GLN A 46 1.31 -8.98 -12.70
N ALA A 47 1.73 -8.86 -11.43
CA ALA A 47 3.12 -8.64 -11.06
C ALA A 47 3.37 -9.14 -9.64
N GLN A 48 4.61 -9.52 -9.34
CA GLN A 48 5.08 -9.85 -7.99
C GLN A 48 4.21 -10.90 -7.28
N GLY A 49 3.71 -11.88 -8.04
CA GLY A 49 2.85 -12.94 -7.51
C GLY A 49 1.42 -12.51 -7.17
N SER A 50 1.00 -11.31 -7.59
CA SER A 50 -0.31 -10.72 -7.34
C SER A 50 -0.86 -10.02 -8.58
N THR A 51 -1.95 -9.29 -8.42
CA THR A 51 -2.55 -8.43 -9.45
C THR A 51 -2.28 -6.97 -9.15
N TYR A 52 -2.29 -6.13 -10.18
CA TYR A 52 -2.34 -4.68 -10.02
C TYR A 52 -3.56 -4.07 -10.71
N SER A 53 -4.01 -2.94 -10.19
CA SER A 53 -5.06 -2.10 -10.76
C SER A 53 -4.64 -0.63 -10.65
N ILE A 54 -4.60 0.06 -11.78
CA ILE A 54 -4.23 1.48 -11.84
C ILE A 54 -5.38 2.24 -12.46
N GLN A 55 -6.02 3.08 -11.67
CA GLN A 55 -7.10 3.95 -12.12
C GLN A 55 -6.62 5.40 -12.15
N PHE A 56 -6.82 6.11 -13.26
CA PHE A 56 -6.34 7.47 -13.42
C PHE A 56 -7.24 8.32 -14.30
N ALA A 57 -7.21 9.63 -14.08
CA ALA A 57 -7.91 10.59 -14.93
C ALA A 57 -7.27 10.58 -16.32
N GLN A 58 -8.09 10.33 -17.33
CA GLN A 58 -7.65 10.29 -18.72
C GLN A 58 -7.26 11.71 -19.18
N ASP A 59 -6.03 11.86 -19.64
CA ASP A 59 -5.57 13.03 -20.37
C ASP A 59 -5.45 12.67 -21.87
N GLN A 60 -5.85 13.56 -22.76
CA GLN A 60 -5.74 13.35 -24.21
C GLN A 60 -4.28 13.22 -24.68
N LEU A 61 -3.31 13.59 -23.86
CA LEU A 61 -1.87 13.51 -24.14
C LEU A 61 -1.25 12.17 -23.74
N VAL A 62 -1.98 11.31 -23.02
CA VAL A 62 -1.46 10.01 -22.54
C VAL A 62 -2.15 8.88 -23.32
N ASP A 63 -1.37 8.09 -24.05
CA ASP A 63 -1.83 6.86 -24.68
C ASP A 63 -1.83 5.72 -23.64
N GLY A 64 -3.00 5.18 -23.31
CA GLY A 64 -3.15 4.11 -22.33
C GLY A 64 -2.41 2.83 -22.70
N ILE A 65 -2.27 2.51 -24.00
CA ILE A 65 -1.52 1.33 -24.47
C ILE A 65 -0.01 1.52 -24.23
N GLU A 66 0.51 2.69 -24.57
CA GLU A 66 1.93 3.02 -24.32
C GLU A 66 2.22 3.03 -22.82
N LEU A 67 1.38 3.67 -22.01
CA LEU A 67 1.51 3.71 -20.56
C LEU A 67 1.49 2.30 -19.95
N HIS A 68 0.61 1.41 -20.42
CA HIS A 68 0.57 0.02 -19.94
C HIS A 68 1.89 -0.71 -20.23
N GLY A 69 2.45 -0.53 -21.43
CA GLY A 69 3.76 -1.07 -21.77
C GLY A 69 4.89 -0.53 -20.90
N GLU A 70 4.88 0.75 -20.52
CA GLU A 70 5.85 1.35 -19.60
C GLU A 70 5.70 0.81 -18.17
N ILE A 71 4.46 0.58 -17.70
CA ILE A 71 4.16 -0.03 -16.41
C ILE A 71 4.75 -1.44 -16.35
N ASP A 72 4.50 -2.29 -17.34
CA ASP A 72 5.00 -3.66 -17.39
C ASP A 72 6.54 -3.70 -17.43
N GLN A 73 7.17 -2.81 -18.20
CA GLN A 73 8.63 -2.68 -18.23
C GLN A 73 9.20 -2.24 -16.88
N LEU A 74 8.53 -1.31 -16.20
CA LEU A 74 8.96 -0.83 -14.88
C LEU A 74 8.87 -1.93 -13.83
N LEU A 75 7.76 -2.67 -13.78
CA LEU A 75 7.58 -3.82 -12.89
C LEU A 75 8.61 -4.93 -13.16
N SER A 76 8.88 -5.24 -14.43
CA SER A 76 9.94 -6.19 -14.83
C SER A 76 11.34 -5.75 -14.38
N ARG A 77 11.64 -4.44 -14.39
CA ARG A 77 12.91 -3.90 -13.88
C ARG A 77 12.99 -4.04 -12.36
N ILE A 78 11.90 -3.78 -11.64
CA ILE A 78 11.82 -3.98 -10.19
C ILE A 78 12.07 -5.45 -9.85
N ASP A 79 11.43 -6.40 -10.56
CA ASP A 79 11.65 -7.83 -10.36
C ASP A 79 13.11 -8.24 -10.65
N SER A 80 13.70 -7.72 -11.72
CA SER A 80 15.10 -7.97 -12.07
C SER A 80 16.08 -7.46 -11.00
N SER A 81 15.69 -6.42 -10.26
CA SER A 81 16.47 -5.88 -9.15
C SER A 81 16.23 -6.64 -7.86
N MET A 82 14.97 -6.86 -7.45
CA MET A 82 14.61 -7.17 -6.07
C MET A 82 13.86 -8.50 -5.85
N SER A 83 13.50 -9.24 -6.91
CA SER A 83 12.76 -10.48 -6.73
C SER A 83 13.68 -11.62 -6.30
N THR A 84 13.42 -12.20 -5.12
CA THR A 84 14.08 -13.41 -4.63
C THR A 84 13.64 -14.68 -5.39
N TYR A 85 12.57 -14.61 -6.16
CA TYR A 85 12.05 -15.69 -7.00
C TYR A 85 12.74 -15.75 -8.37
N VAL A 86 13.49 -14.72 -8.76
CA VAL A 86 14.26 -14.67 -10.01
C VAL A 86 15.74 -14.98 -9.73
N PRO A 87 16.26 -16.14 -10.14
CA PRO A 87 17.63 -16.55 -9.81
C PRO A 87 18.71 -15.60 -10.35
N SER A 88 18.44 -14.90 -11.46
CA SER A 88 19.35 -13.95 -12.10
C SER A 88 19.17 -12.51 -11.59
N SER A 89 18.25 -12.25 -10.67
CA SER A 89 18.02 -10.92 -10.11
C SER A 89 19.23 -10.38 -9.36
N LEU A 90 19.26 -9.07 -9.17
CA LEU A 90 20.33 -8.42 -8.45
C LEU A 90 20.37 -8.87 -6.97
N ILE A 91 19.22 -8.97 -6.30
CA ILE A 91 19.14 -9.45 -4.92
C ILE A 91 19.64 -10.88 -4.81
N SER A 92 19.35 -11.76 -5.78
CA SER A 92 19.86 -13.14 -5.80
C SER A 92 21.40 -13.18 -5.93
N ARG A 93 21.99 -12.30 -6.74
CA ARG A 93 23.44 -12.14 -6.85
C ARG A 93 24.08 -11.61 -5.56
N VAL A 94 23.43 -10.65 -4.90
CA VAL A 94 23.87 -10.12 -3.59
C VAL A 94 23.85 -11.25 -2.56
N ASN A 95 22.76 -12.01 -2.50
CA ASN A 95 22.61 -13.13 -1.55
C ASN A 95 23.59 -14.28 -1.79
N GLN A 96 24.16 -14.39 -2.98
CA GLN A 96 25.18 -15.40 -3.34
C GLN A 96 26.60 -14.87 -3.28
N SER A 97 26.83 -13.62 -2.87
CA SER A 97 28.12 -12.93 -2.97
C SER A 97 29.18 -13.40 -1.98
N GLU A 98 28.78 -14.16 -0.95
CA GLU A 98 29.69 -14.69 0.11
C GLU A 98 30.64 -13.65 0.74
N GLY A 99 30.19 -12.40 0.90
CA GLY A 99 30.96 -11.31 1.47
C GLY A 99 31.65 -10.41 0.44
N ALA A 100 31.57 -10.72 -0.84
CA ALA A 100 32.10 -9.84 -1.89
C ALA A 100 31.21 -8.60 -2.08
N TRP A 101 31.84 -7.52 -2.54
CA TRP A 101 31.11 -6.32 -2.95
C TRP A 101 30.38 -6.55 -4.27
N VAL A 102 29.11 -6.22 -4.31
CA VAL A 102 28.25 -6.32 -5.49
C VAL A 102 27.73 -4.94 -5.84
N ARG A 103 27.94 -4.53 -7.10
CA ARG A 103 27.33 -3.28 -7.60
C ARG A 103 25.82 -3.43 -7.71
N ILE A 104 25.10 -2.42 -7.19
CA ILE A 104 23.64 -2.38 -7.16
C ILE A 104 23.10 -1.19 -7.95
N ASP A 105 21.86 -1.28 -8.38
CA ASP A 105 21.15 -0.20 -9.06
C ASP A 105 20.50 0.77 -8.05
N ASP A 106 19.99 1.90 -8.59
CA ASP A 106 19.40 2.96 -7.78
C ASP A 106 18.12 2.52 -7.06
N MET A 107 17.34 1.58 -7.63
CA MET A 107 16.12 1.07 -7.00
C MET A 107 16.48 0.20 -5.80
N PHE A 108 17.44 -0.70 -5.98
CA PHE A 108 17.96 -1.52 -4.89
C PHE A 108 18.54 -0.67 -3.76
N MET A 109 19.36 0.34 -4.10
CA MET A 109 19.94 1.27 -3.14
C MET A 109 18.86 1.98 -2.31
N LYS A 110 17.80 2.48 -2.96
CA LYS A 110 16.68 3.15 -2.28
C LYS A 110 15.97 2.22 -1.30
N VAL A 111 15.58 1.02 -1.77
CA VAL A 111 14.86 0.07 -0.92
C VAL A 111 15.73 -0.40 0.24
N LEU A 112 17.02 -0.70 -0.01
CA LEU A 112 17.95 -1.10 1.04
C LEU A 112 18.13 0.00 2.09
N THR A 113 18.29 1.26 1.66
CA THR A 113 18.44 2.41 2.58
C THR A 113 17.19 2.57 3.44
N ARG A 114 15.99 2.55 2.83
CA ARG A 114 14.72 2.61 3.57
C ARG A 114 14.54 1.42 4.51
N SER A 115 14.94 0.21 4.08
CA SER A 115 14.89 -1.00 4.92
C SER A 115 15.77 -0.85 6.18
N ILE A 116 16.98 -0.31 6.06
CA ILE A 116 17.86 -0.07 7.20
C ILE A 116 17.33 1.05 8.09
N GLU A 117 16.77 2.10 7.54
CA GLU A 117 16.11 3.18 8.27
C GLU A 117 14.99 2.61 9.17
N VAL A 118 14.04 1.88 8.57
CA VAL A 118 12.94 1.24 9.31
C VAL A 118 13.46 0.21 10.33
N ALA A 119 14.48 -0.57 9.98
CA ALA A 119 15.08 -1.54 10.91
C ALA A 119 15.64 -0.86 12.18
N ASN A 120 16.32 0.28 12.01
CA ASN A 120 16.82 1.08 13.12
C ASN A 120 15.68 1.68 13.97
N GLU A 121 14.70 2.30 13.32
CA GLU A 121 13.58 2.96 14.00
C GLU A 121 12.65 1.98 14.71
N THR A 122 12.54 0.76 14.22
CA THR A 122 11.73 -0.31 14.81
C THR A 122 12.47 -1.18 15.83
N ASP A 123 13.76 -0.84 16.13
CA ASP A 123 14.61 -1.67 16.98
C ASP A 123 14.67 -3.14 16.50
N GLY A 124 14.74 -3.31 15.17
CA GLY A 124 14.85 -4.60 14.49
C GLY A 124 13.55 -5.41 14.44
N ALA A 125 12.38 -4.84 14.74
CA ALA A 125 11.12 -5.54 14.49
C ALA A 125 10.85 -5.75 12.99
N PHE A 126 11.32 -4.84 12.16
CA PHE A 126 11.52 -5.03 10.73
C PHE A 126 13.02 -5.29 10.49
N ASP A 127 13.37 -6.39 9.84
CA ASP A 127 14.76 -6.69 9.46
C ASP A 127 14.81 -7.32 8.07
N PRO A 128 15.41 -6.65 7.07
CA PRO A 128 15.48 -7.17 5.71
C PRO A 128 16.44 -8.38 5.59
N THR A 129 17.14 -8.79 6.66
CA THR A 129 18.08 -9.92 6.64
C THR A 129 17.50 -11.20 7.24
N ILE A 130 16.25 -11.19 7.69
CA ILE A 130 15.60 -12.32 8.35
C ILE A 130 15.26 -13.50 7.41
N GLY A 131 15.51 -13.37 6.12
CA GLY A 131 15.15 -14.35 5.09
C GLY A 131 15.57 -15.78 5.37
N SER A 132 16.73 -15.99 6.04
CA SER A 132 17.18 -17.33 6.44
C SER A 132 16.23 -17.99 7.45
N VAL A 133 15.69 -17.22 8.39
CA VAL A 133 14.73 -17.69 9.41
C VAL A 133 13.36 -17.90 8.81
N VAL A 134 12.90 -16.97 7.96
CA VAL A 134 11.63 -17.09 7.22
C VAL A 134 11.61 -18.39 6.41
N ARG A 135 12.74 -18.72 5.74
CA ARG A 135 12.87 -19.98 5.00
C ARG A 135 12.85 -21.20 5.91
N LEU A 136 13.52 -21.18 7.06
CA LEU A 136 13.51 -22.27 8.05
C LEU A 136 12.07 -22.63 8.46
N TRP A 137 11.19 -21.63 8.60
CA TRP A 137 9.77 -21.81 8.94
C TRP A 137 8.90 -22.23 7.75
N GLY A 138 9.45 -22.35 6.52
CA GLY A 138 8.71 -22.74 5.33
C GLY A 138 7.88 -21.62 4.71
N PHE A 139 8.17 -20.35 5.03
CA PHE A 139 7.52 -19.19 4.45
C PHE A 139 8.35 -18.53 3.33
N GLY A 140 9.49 -19.12 2.97
CA GLY A 140 10.34 -18.67 1.86
C GLY A 140 9.77 -19.03 0.49
N PHE A 141 10.52 -18.71 -0.56
CA PHE A 141 10.13 -18.93 -1.96
C PHE A 141 9.95 -20.41 -2.35
N ASP A 142 10.61 -21.34 -1.66
CA ASP A 142 10.55 -22.78 -1.89
C ASP A 142 9.47 -23.48 -1.04
N GLU A 143 8.85 -22.76 -0.10
CA GLU A 143 7.81 -23.26 0.82
C GLU A 143 8.19 -24.55 1.56
N ILE A 144 9.49 -24.90 1.56
CA ILE A 144 10.00 -26.11 2.22
C ILE A 144 10.33 -25.76 3.67
N ARG A 145 9.61 -26.39 4.61
CA ARG A 145 9.87 -26.23 6.03
C ARG A 145 11.09 -27.06 6.45
N GLY A 146 12.03 -26.39 7.12
CA GLY A 146 13.19 -27.03 7.72
C GLY A 146 12.87 -27.76 9.02
N ASP A 147 13.88 -28.37 9.64
CA ASP A 147 13.81 -28.86 11.01
C ASP A 147 13.84 -27.69 12.00
N ILE A 148 12.67 -27.41 12.62
CA ILE A 148 12.48 -26.29 13.56
C ILE A 148 12.92 -26.71 14.95
N SER A 149 14.22 -26.73 15.20
CA SER A 149 14.81 -26.89 16.51
C SER A 149 15.42 -25.58 17.01
N ASP A 150 15.57 -25.41 18.33
CA ASP A 150 16.21 -24.21 18.90
C ASP A 150 17.60 -24.00 18.32
N LYS A 151 18.35 -25.08 18.09
CA LYS A 151 19.67 -25.05 17.48
C LYS A 151 19.59 -24.44 16.06
N ASN A 152 18.70 -24.91 15.20
CA ASN A 152 18.57 -24.47 13.83
C ASN A 152 18.04 -23.03 13.76
N ILE A 153 17.14 -22.64 14.68
CA ILE A 153 16.70 -21.24 14.82
C ILE A 153 17.88 -20.34 15.16
N GLN A 154 18.71 -20.70 16.15
CA GLN A 154 19.88 -19.92 16.53
C GLN A 154 20.91 -19.85 15.41
N GLU A 155 21.14 -20.95 14.67
CA GLU A 155 22.03 -20.95 13.50
C GLU A 155 21.49 -20.06 12.34
N ALA A 156 20.18 -19.99 12.15
CA ALA A 156 19.56 -19.10 11.16
C ALA A 156 19.64 -17.64 11.61
N LEU A 157 19.35 -17.34 12.89
CA LEU A 157 19.50 -16.00 13.48
C LEU A 157 20.92 -15.47 13.42
N ALA A 158 21.92 -16.34 13.61
CA ALA A 158 23.34 -15.95 13.48
C ALA A 158 23.73 -15.49 12.06
N ARG A 159 22.80 -15.65 11.08
CA ARG A 159 22.95 -15.20 9.69
C ARG A 159 21.98 -14.07 9.36
N SER A 160 21.52 -13.32 10.36
CA SER A 160 20.70 -12.13 10.23
C SER A 160 21.27 -10.99 11.07
N GLY A 161 20.87 -9.78 10.78
CA GLY A 161 21.32 -8.56 11.45
C GLY A 161 21.61 -7.49 10.42
N PHE A 162 20.69 -6.53 10.28
CA PHE A 162 20.78 -5.45 9.29
C PHE A 162 21.99 -4.55 9.51
N ASP A 163 22.53 -4.47 10.72
CA ASP A 163 23.74 -3.74 11.11
C ASP A 163 25.03 -4.32 10.50
N GLN A 164 24.98 -5.56 10.00
CA GLN A 164 26.09 -6.22 9.33
C GLN A 164 26.20 -5.88 7.82
N ILE A 165 25.20 -5.24 7.26
CA ILE A 165 25.19 -4.81 5.85
C ILE A 165 26.15 -3.63 5.67
N LYS A 166 27.06 -3.73 4.70
CA LYS A 166 27.98 -2.64 4.33
C LYS A 166 27.56 -2.03 3.02
N ILE A 167 27.42 -0.71 2.99
CA ILE A 167 27.01 0.07 1.81
C ILE A 167 28.15 1.02 1.46
N ASP A 168 28.53 1.02 0.18
CA ASP A 168 29.36 2.05 -0.43
C ASP A 168 28.49 2.84 -1.41
N THR A 169 28.04 4.01 -0.97
CA THR A 169 27.16 4.89 -1.75
C THR A 169 27.89 5.51 -2.95
N LEU A 170 29.21 5.72 -2.87
CA LEU A 170 30.01 6.29 -3.95
C LEU A 170 30.21 5.27 -5.08
N ALA A 171 30.45 4.00 -4.72
CA ALA A 171 30.60 2.92 -5.69
C ALA A 171 29.27 2.27 -6.08
N SER A 172 28.15 2.70 -5.49
CA SER A 172 26.83 2.05 -5.62
C SER A 172 26.94 0.55 -5.41
N SER A 173 27.49 0.13 -4.27
CA SER A 173 27.79 -1.27 -3.98
C SER A 173 27.37 -1.67 -2.57
N VAL A 174 27.04 -2.95 -2.40
CA VAL A 174 26.69 -3.55 -1.12
C VAL A 174 27.56 -4.80 -0.87
N SER A 175 27.90 -5.07 0.38
CA SER A 175 28.47 -6.33 0.83
C SER A 175 27.72 -6.83 2.06
N ILE A 176 27.34 -8.10 2.05
CA ILE A 176 26.71 -8.80 3.17
C ILE A 176 27.60 -9.94 3.62
N PRO A 177 27.65 -10.31 4.91
CA PRO A 177 28.48 -11.41 5.37
C PRO A 177 28.08 -12.74 4.71
N LYS A 178 29.03 -13.67 4.64
CA LYS A 178 28.78 -15.01 4.12
C LYS A 178 27.62 -15.70 4.85
N GLY A 179 26.66 -16.23 4.09
CA GLY A 179 25.49 -16.93 4.60
C GLY A 179 24.34 -16.03 5.01
N PHE A 180 24.51 -14.70 4.96
CA PHE A 180 23.39 -13.76 5.08
C PHE A 180 22.58 -13.71 3.80
N SER A 181 21.31 -13.30 3.92
CA SER A 181 20.46 -13.03 2.76
C SER A 181 19.57 -11.83 3.03
N ILE A 182 19.46 -10.94 2.04
CA ILE A 182 18.51 -9.82 2.04
C ILE A 182 17.22 -10.31 1.41
N ASP A 183 16.11 -9.89 1.98
CA ASP A 183 14.75 -10.10 1.48
C ASP A 183 13.96 -8.78 1.61
N PHE A 184 13.35 -8.33 0.52
CA PHE A 184 12.57 -7.11 0.47
C PHE A 184 11.05 -7.36 0.40
N ASN A 185 10.57 -8.59 0.62
CA ASN A 185 9.14 -8.92 0.48
C ASN A 185 8.20 -8.09 1.38
N ALA A 186 8.73 -7.51 2.47
CA ALA A 186 7.97 -6.70 3.42
C ALA A 186 8.05 -5.18 3.15
N ILE A 187 8.52 -4.77 1.95
CA ILE A 187 8.69 -3.36 1.58
C ILE A 187 8.63 -3.16 0.05
N ALA A 188 8.86 -4.20 -0.74
CA ALA A 188 9.03 -4.07 -2.18
C ALA A 188 7.71 -3.81 -2.92
N GLN A 189 6.58 -4.30 -2.42
CA GLN A 189 5.27 -4.00 -3.02
C GLN A 189 4.90 -2.53 -2.81
N GLY A 190 5.09 -2.00 -1.61
CA GLY A 190 4.95 -0.57 -1.34
C GLY A 190 5.85 0.29 -2.23
N PHE A 191 7.13 -0.11 -2.40
CA PHE A 191 8.05 0.57 -3.29
C PHE A 191 7.61 0.54 -4.76
N SER A 192 7.05 -0.57 -5.21
CA SER A 192 6.52 -0.71 -6.57
C SER A 192 5.35 0.24 -6.80
N VAL A 193 4.42 0.31 -5.86
CA VAL A 193 3.28 1.24 -5.89
C VAL A 193 3.75 2.70 -5.95
N ASP A 194 4.73 3.08 -5.12
CA ASP A 194 5.31 4.43 -5.15
C ASP A 194 5.99 4.73 -6.49
N THR A 195 6.71 3.76 -7.04
CA THR A 195 7.44 3.93 -8.31
C THR A 195 6.47 4.05 -9.49
N LEU A 196 5.37 3.28 -9.49
CA LEU A 196 4.28 3.40 -10.47
C LEU A 196 3.58 4.77 -10.37
N ALA A 197 3.32 5.24 -9.16
CA ALA A 197 2.74 6.56 -8.94
C ALA A 197 3.64 7.68 -9.49
N LEU A 198 4.95 7.59 -9.28
CA LEU A 198 5.93 8.54 -9.85
C LEU A 198 5.96 8.49 -11.37
N LEU A 199 5.78 7.32 -11.99
CA LEU A 199 5.63 7.20 -13.45
C LEU A 199 4.40 7.99 -13.93
N LEU A 200 3.23 7.82 -13.29
CA LEU A 200 2.02 8.56 -13.63
C LEU A 200 2.23 10.08 -13.48
N GLU A 201 2.84 10.50 -12.38
CA GLU A 201 3.16 11.91 -12.12
C GLU A 201 4.11 12.49 -13.16
N SER A 202 5.08 11.72 -13.65
CA SER A 202 6.00 12.13 -14.72
C SER A 202 5.29 12.37 -16.06
N LYS A 203 4.13 11.74 -16.27
CA LYS A 203 3.24 11.95 -17.43
C LYS A 203 2.24 13.09 -17.22
N GLY A 204 2.30 13.79 -16.09
CA GLY A 204 1.38 14.88 -15.75
C GLY A 204 0.06 14.42 -15.09
N ILE A 205 -0.15 13.12 -14.87
CA ILE A 205 -1.34 12.58 -14.24
C ILE A 205 -1.35 12.94 -12.75
N GLN A 206 -2.38 13.67 -12.32
CA GLN A 206 -2.49 14.18 -10.94
C GLN A 206 -3.63 13.53 -10.15
N ASN A 207 -4.54 12.80 -10.81
CA ASN A 207 -5.66 12.12 -10.19
C ASN A 207 -5.55 10.64 -10.51
N TYR A 208 -5.17 9.85 -9.51
CA TYR A 208 -4.97 8.41 -9.69
C TYR A 208 -5.11 7.62 -8.39
N MET A 209 -5.36 6.34 -8.54
CA MET A 209 -5.15 5.29 -7.55
C MET A 209 -4.32 4.18 -8.20
N VAL A 210 -3.20 3.84 -7.58
CA VAL A 210 -2.37 2.67 -7.89
C VAL A 210 -2.58 1.65 -6.79
N GLU A 211 -2.93 0.42 -7.16
CA GLU A 211 -3.02 -0.72 -6.26
C GLU A 211 -2.19 -1.87 -6.82
N LEU A 212 -1.39 -2.54 -5.99
CA LEU A 212 -0.66 -3.76 -6.29
C LEU A 212 -0.59 -4.64 -5.05
N GLY A 213 -1.21 -5.82 -5.12
CA GLY A 213 -1.14 -6.82 -4.05
C GLY A 213 -1.87 -6.47 -2.75
N GLY A 214 -2.56 -5.33 -2.71
CA GLY A 214 -3.23 -4.77 -1.54
C GLY A 214 -2.61 -3.46 -1.08
N GLU A 215 -1.38 -3.15 -1.47
CA GLU A 215 -0.73 -1.86 -1.25
C GLU A 215 -1.32 -0.83 -2.21
N VAL A 216 -1.66 0.34 -1.68
CA VAL A 216 -2.36 1.40 -2.42
C VAL A 216 -1.64 2.73 -2.28
N ARG A 217 -1.54 3.49 -3.37
CA ARG A 217 -1.20 4.91 -3.33
C ARG A 217 -2.21 5.72 -4.13
N THR A 218 -2.63 6.84 -3.55
CA THR A 218 -3.64 7.72 -4.16
C THR A 218 -3.13 9.14 -4.29
N ARG A 219 -3.65 9.83 -5.33
CA ARG A 219 -3.49 11.27 -5.48
C ARG A 219 -4.75 11.88 -6.07
N GLY A 220 -5.08 13.11 -5.64
CA GLY A 220 -6.20 13.89 -6.16
C GLY A 220 -7.54 13.27 -5.88
N TYR A 221 -8.37 13.15 -6.91
CA TYR A 221 -9.78 12.79 -6.80
C TYR A 221 -10.13 11.60 -7.69
N ASN A 222 -11.21 10.92 -7.39
CA ASN A 222 -11.80 9.86 -8.20
C ASN A 222 -12.75 10.44 -9.28
N ALA A 223 -13.38 9.56 -10.07
CA ALA A 223 -14.29 9.97 -11.16
C ALA A 223 -15.56 10.71 -10.69
N GLN A 224 -15.90 10.62 -9.41
CA GLN A 224 -17.02 11.33 -8.78
C GLN A 224 -16.62 12.71 -8.25
N GLY A 225 -15.33 13.03 -8.24
CA GLY A 225 -14.78 14.27 -7.68
C GLY A 225 -14.52 14.19 -6.18
N ASP A 226 -14.61 13.00 -5.60
CA ASP A 226 -14.31 12.74 -4.18
C ASP A 226 -12.89 12.21 -4.02
N HIS A 227 -12.34 12.26 -2.80
CA HIS A 227 -11.12 11.54 -2.47
C HIS A 227 -11.33 10.01 -2.57
N TRP A 228 -10.23 9.26 -2.63
CA TRP A 228 -10.25 7.83 -2.86
C TRP A 228 -10.69 7.06 -1.62
N ASN A 229 -11.67 6.19 -1.77
CA ASN A 229 -12.19 5.34 -0.70
C ASN A 229 -11.63 3.92 -0.83
N ILE A 230 -10.94 3.45 0.20
CA ILE A 230 -10.29 2.15 0.24
C ILE A 230 -10.93 1.26 1.31
N GLY A 231 -11.34 0.06 0.92
CA GLY A 231 -11.89 -0.93 1.84
C GLY A 231 -10.79 -1.65 2.64
N ILE A 232 -10.96 -1.74 3.94
CA ILE A 232 -10.16 -2.58 4.83
C ILE A 232 -10.88 -3.91 5.01
N ASP A 233 -10.23 -5.00 4.65
CA ASP A 233 -10.80 -6.34 4.76
C ASP A 233 -10.85 -6.80 6.22
N ARG A 234 -11.91 -7.51 6.57
CA ARG A 234 -12.00 -8.25 7.83
C ARG A 234 -11.09 -9.48 7.75
N PRO A 235 -10.19 -9.72 8.73
CA PRO A 235 -9.22 -10.83 8.69
C PRO A 235 -9.86 -12.18 9.01
N ILE A 236 -10.84 -12.59 8.21
CA ILE A 236 -11.55 -13.87 8.27
C ILE A 236 -11.08 -14.80 7.14
N ASN A 237 -11.44 -16.07 7.23
CA ASN A 237 -11.14 -17.03 6.17
C ASN A 237 -12.10 -16.83 4.99
N GLU A 238 -11.64 -16.15 3.95
CA GLU A 238 -12.42 -15.83 2.73
C GLU A 238 -13.00 -17.07 2.02
N LEU A 239 -12.36 -18.23 2.15
CA LEU A 239 -12.84 -19.49 1.56
C LEU A 239 -14.17 -19.95 2.16
N ALA A 240 -14.47 -19.54 3.39
CA ALA A 240 -15.68 -19.95 4.10
C ALA A 240 -16.84 -18.95 4.00
N THR A 241 -16.53 -17.64 3.92
CA THR A 241 -17.54 -16.58 4.10
C THR A 241 -17.58 -15.55 2.97
N GLY A 242 -16.58 -15.56 2.06
CA GLY A 242 -16.37 -14.49 1.09
C GLY A 242 -15.65 -13.27 1.69
N ARG A 243 -15.41 -12.25 0.86
CA ARG A 243 -14.74 -11.02 1.28
C ARG A 243 -15.70 -10.12 2.04
N GLU A 244 -15.37 -9.82 3.29
CA GLU A 244 -16.10 -8.88 4.14
C GLU A 244 -15.23 -7.65 4.44
N LEU A 245 -15.81 -6.46 4.38
CA LEU A 245 -15.11 -5.23 4.77
C LEU A 245 -15.31 -4.95 6.25
N GLN A 246 -14.23 -4.59 6.94
CA GLN A 246 -14.26 -4.09 8.30
C GLN A 246 -14.59 -2.59 8.33
N ALA A 247 -13.99 -1.82 7.41
CA ALA A 247 -14.15 -0.38 7.32
C ALA A 247 -13.85 0.12 5.90
N ILE A 248 -14.25 1.35 5.62
CA ILE A 248 -13.80 2.10 4.43
C ILE A 248 -13.08 3.35 4.94
N ILE A 249 -11.88 3.58 4.46
CA ILE A 249 -11.10 4.78 4.75
C ILE A 249 -10.97 5.67 3.52
N THR A 250 -10.97 6.98 3.74
CA THR A 250 -10.77 7.96 2.67
C THR A 250 -9.31 8.44 2.70
N LEU A 251 -8.58 8.20 1.63
CA LEU A 251 -7.18 8.62 1.46
C LEU A 251 -7.10 9.96 0.71
N LYS A 252 -6.30 10.89 1.26
CA LYS A 252 -6.07 12.24 0.70
C LYS A 252 -4.59 12.40 0.31
N ASN A 253 -4.23 11.98 -0.91
CA ASN A 253 -2.83 11.96 -1.38
C ASN A 253 -1.94 11.13 -0.44
N GLN A 254 -2.41 9.99 -0.03
CA GLN A 254 -1.78 9.09 0.92
C GLN A 254 -1.73 7.68 0.35
N SER A 255 -0.97 6.86 1.01
CA SER A 255 -0.81 5.44 0.72
C SER A 255 -1.35 4.60 1.86
N LEU A 256 -1.68 3.35 1.56
CA LEU A 256 -2.10 2.34 2.51
C LEU A 256 -1.38 1.03 2.19
N ALA A 257 -0.89 0.36 3.21
CA ALA A 257 -0.46 -1.03 3.11
C ALA A 257 -1.02 -1.86 4.27
N THR A 258 -1.28 -3.13 4.04
CA THR A 258 -1.89 -4.02 5.04
C THR A 258 -1.12 -5.32 5.18
N SER A 259 -0.56 -5.55 6.35
CA SER A 259 -0.02 -6.84 6.78
C SER A 259 -1.01 -7.61 7.64
N GLY A 260 -1.04 -8.94 7.52
CA GLY A 260 -1.97 -9.76 8.32
C GLY A 260 -1.58 -11.23 8.41
N ASN A 261 -1.83 -11.83 9.55
CA ASN A 261 -1.47 -13.22 9.89
C ASN A 261 -2.56 -14.25 9.53
N TYR A 262 -3.62 -13.84 8.81
CA TYR A 262 -4.76 -14.68 8.49
C TYR A 262 -4.68 -15.38 7.13
N ARG A 263 -3.88 -14.86 6.18
CA ARG A 263 -3.77 -15.38 4.81
C ARG A 263 -2.71 -16.48 4.67
N LYS A 264 -1.53 -16.31 5.26
CA LYS A 264 -0.40 -17.23 5.12
C LYS A 264 0.04 -17.77 6.49
N PHE A 265 -0.29 -19.03 6.75
CA PHE A 265 0.01 -19.74 8.00
C PHE A 265 0.04 -21.26 7.77
N TRP A 266 0.60 -21.98 8.71
CA TRP A 266 0.39 -23.42 8.83
C TRP A 266 0.02 -23.81 10.27
N ILE A 267 -0.59 -24.96 10.43
CA ILE A 267 -1.00 -25.49 11.72
C ILE A 267 -0.14 -26.71 12.03
N ASP A 268 0.46 -26.74 13.20
CA ASP A 268 1.19 -27.89 13.69
C ASP A 268 0.21 -29.01 14.02
N GLU A 269 0.34 -30.16 13.36
CA GLU A 269 -0.61 -31.27 13.50
C GLU A 269 -0.56 -31.94 14.89
N GLN A 270 0.56 -31.82 15.62
CA GLN A 270 0.73 -32.44 16.93
C GLN A 270 0.21 -31.54 18.05
N THR A 271 0.45 -30.25 17.95
CA THR A 271 0.13 -29.26 19.00
C THR A 271 -1.14 -28.47 18.71
N GLY A 272 -1.61 -28.44 17.46
CA GLY A 272 -2.70 -27.58 17.00
C GLY A 272 -2.36 -26.10 16.95
N ILE A 273 -1.10 -25.72 17.19
CA ILE A 273 -0.66 -24.31 17.18
C ILE A 273 -0.61 -23.80 15.74
N LYS A 274 -1.23 -22.64 15.54
CA LYS A 274 -1.17 -21.89 14.28
C LYS A 274 0.07 -21.00 14.26
N TYR A 275 0.94 -21.19 13.27
CA TYR A 275 2.12 -20.38 13.05
C TYR A 275 1.92 -19.50 11.80
N ALA A 276 1.92 -18.19 11.99
CA ALA A 276 1.81 -17.22 10.92
C ALA A 276 3.19 -16.93 10.29
N HIS A 277 3.17 -16.36 9.09
CA HIS A 277 4.40 -16.09 8.32
C HIS A 277 5.24 -14.92 8.85
N THR A 278 4.68 -14.07 9.72
CA THR A 278 5.40 -12.96 10.35
C THR A 278 6.33 -13.51 11.41
N ILE A 279 7.62 -13.38 11.18
CA ILE A 279 8.68 -13.82 12.10
C ILE A 279 9.19 -12.64 12.92
N ASP A 280 9.32 -12.82 14.23
CA ASP A 280 10.02 -11.88 15.10
C ASP A 280 11.55 -12.05 14.91
N PRO A 281 12.28 -11.04 14.39
CA PRO A 281 13.70 -11.14 14.12
C PRO A 281 14.56 -11.33 15.38
N LYS A 282 14.08 -10.95 16.56
CA LYS A 282 14.81 -11.09 17.83
C LYS A 282 14.78 -12.53 18.36
N THR A 283 13.67 -13.22 18.15
CA THR A 283 13.48 -14.58 18.65
C THR A 283 13.67 -15.65 17.58
N GLY A 284 13.57 -15.29 16.30
CA GLY A 284 13.56 -16.20 15.17
C GLY A 284 12.33 -17.10 15.12
N ARG A 285 11.26 -16.71 15.82
CA ARG A 285 9.99 -17.47 15.90
C ARG A 285 8.85 -16.63 15.32
N PRO A 286 7.77 -17.28 14.86
CA PRO A 286 6.55 -16.56 14.50
C PRO A 286 6.10 -15.63 15.62
N ALA A 287 5.72 -14.41 15.28
CA ALA A 287 5.20 -13.44 16.24
C ALA A 287 3.88 -13.95 16.84
N MET A 288 3.92 -14.33 18.12
CA MET A 288 2.79 -14.88 18.86
C MET A 288 2.11 -13.76 19.65
N ASN A 289 1.31 -12.95 18.98
CA ASN A 289 0.52 -11.87 19.60
C ASN A 289 -0.90 -11.85 19.04
N GLN A 290 -1.77 -11.04 19.62
CA GLN A 290 -3.19 -10.97 19.28
C GLN A 290 -3.50 -10.10 18.04
N LEU A 291 -2.51 -9.46 17.41
CA LEU A 291 -2.75 -8.62 16.23
C LEU A 291 -3.00 -9.50 14.99
N LEU A 292 -4.19 -9.38 14.42
CA LEU A 292 -4.62 -10.13 13.25
C LEU A 292 -4.27 -9.42 11.95
N SER A 293 -4.40 -8.07 11.94
CA SER A 293 -4.14 -7.23 10.77
C SER A 293 -3.72 -5.82 11.20
N ALA A 294 -2.74 -5.26 10.50
CA ALA A 294 -2.30 -3.88 10.61
C ALA A 294 -2.36 -3.21 9.23
N SER A 295 -3.26 -2.26 9.08
CA SER A 295 -3.36 -1.38 7.91
C SER A 295 -2.74 -0.04 8.27
N ILE A 296 -1.64 0.33 7.64
CA ILE A 296 -0.90 1.56 7.93
C ILE A 296 -1.06 2.54 6.78
N VAL A 297 -1.34 3.78 7.12
CA VAL A 297 -1.46 4.93 6.21
C VAL A 297 -0.26 5.85 6.39
N HIS A 298 0.39 6.19 5.29
CA HIS A 298 1.53 7.11 5.23
C HIS A 298 1.55 7.83 3.88
N ALA A 299 2.39 8.84 3.70
CA ALA A 299 2.57 9.51 2.40
C ALA A 299 3.20 8.58 1.34
N GLU A 300 4.14 7.71 1.75
CA GLU A 300 4.82 6.73 0.89
C GLU A 300 4.29 5.32 1.18
N ALA A 301 3.91 4.57 0.14
CA ALA A 301 3.48 3.17 0.27
C ALA A 301 4.63 2.26 0.76
N THR A 302 5.86 2.57 0.37
CA THR A 302 7.08 1.90 0.86
C THR A 302 7.17 1.87 2.38
N MET A 303 6.92 3.02 3.02
CA MET A 303 6.97 3.14 4.48
C MET A 303 5.74 2.48 5.13
N ALA A 304 4.56 2.67 4.55
CA ALA A 304 3.34 2.02 5.04
C ALA A 304 3.49 0.49 5.08
N ASP A 305 4.05 -0.13 4.03
CA ASP A 305 4.29 -1.57 3.91
C ASP A 305 5.27 -2.08 4.98
N ALA A 306 6.43 -1.43 5.09
CA ALA A 306 7.45 -1.80 6.10
C ALA A 306 6.91 -1.68 7.54
N TYR A 307 6.21 -0.59 7.86
CA TYR A 307 5.65 -0.40 9.21
C TYR A 307 4.44 -1.29 9.49
N ALA A 308 3.64 -1.65 8.48
CA ALA A 308 2.61 -2.66 8.65
C ALA A 308 3.21 -4.01 9.11
N THR A 309 4.33 -4.41 8.51
CA THR A 309 5.08 -5.61 8.93
C THR A 309 5.67 -5.44 10.34
N ALA A 310 6.30 -4.31 10.67
CA ALA A 310 6.81 -4.06 12.02
C ALA A 310 5.71 -4.12 13.09
N CYS A 311 4.52 -3.57 12.81
CA CYS A 311 3.36 -3.65 13.69
C CYS A 311 2.94 -5.09 13.96
N MET A 312 2.95 -5.97 12.95
CA MET A 312 2.63 -7.38 13.14
C MET A 312 3.62 -8.09 14.08
N VAL A 313 4.88 -7.66 14.12
CA VAL A 313 5.88 -8.17 15.07
C VAL A 313 5.66 -7.57 16.46
N TRP A 314 5.44 -6.27 16.57
CA TRP A 314 5.25 -5.57 17.85
C TRP A 314 3.98 -5.98 18.60
N GLY A 315 2.92 -6.35 17.86
CA GLY A 315 1.58 -6.51 18.41
C GLY A 315 0.85 -5.16 18.58
N HIS A 316 -0.44 -5.23 18.92
CA HIS A 316 -1.34 -4.08 18.89
C HIS A 316 -0.94 -2.97 19.87
N LEU A 317 -0.52 -3.28 21.09
CA LEU A 317 -0.21 -2.25 22.10
C LEU A 317 0.96 -1.34 21.68
N LYS A 318 2.08 -1.92 21.25
CA LYS A 318 3.24 -1.15 20.82
C LYS A 318 2.98 -0.43 19.49
N CYS A 319 2.18 -1.04 18.60
CA CYS A 319 1.80 -0.38 17.35
C CYS A 319 0.89 0.84 17.62
N ILE A 320 -0.06 0.75 18.57
CA ILE A 320 -0.88 1.91 18.99
C ILE A 320 0.01 3.02 19.55
N GLU A 321 0.94 2.69 20.46
CA GLU A 321 1.89 3.67 21.02
C GLU A 321 2.71 4.38 19.92
N PHE A 322 3.16 3.63 18.92
CA PHE A 322 3.86 4.17 17.76
C PHE A 322 2.97 5.13 16.95
N LEU A 323 1.74 4.73 16.65
CA LEU A 323 0.80 5.55 15.86
C LEU A 323 0.39 6.83 16.59
N GLU A 324 0.20 6.77 17.92
CA GLU A 324 -0.13 7.94 18.74
C GLU A 324 1.06 8.88 18.95
N GLY A 325 2.28 8.36 18.82
CA GLY A 325 3.54 9.12 18.95
C GLY A 325 4.07 9.73 17.67
N ASN A 326 3.45 9.45 16.48
CA ASN A 326 3.94 9.87 15.18
C ASN A 326 2.84 10.51 14.34
N GLU A 327 3.04 11.76 13.94
CA GLU A 327 2.05 12.55 13.18
C GLU A 327 1.96 12.16 11.69
N ASP A 328 2.93 11.42 11.16
CA ASP A 328 2.99 11.00 9.75
C ASP A 328 2.36 9.62 9.50
N TYR A 329 2.09 8.85 10.56
CA TYR A 329 1.56 7.50 10.48
C TYR A 329 0.20 7.39 11.12
N PHE A 330 -0.75 6.80 10.39
CA PHE A 330 -2.08 6.49 10.89
C PHE A 330 -2.37 5.02 10.65
N GLY A 331 -3.31 4.42 11.38
CA GLY A 331 -3.58 3.00 11.19
C GLY A 331 -4.95 2.52 11.60
N VAL A 332 -5.29 1.36 11.05
CA VAL A 332 -6.40 0.51 11.48
C VAL A 332 -5.81 -0.81 11.91
N LEU A 333 -5.99 -1.16 13.18
CA LEU A 333 -5.47 -2.41 13.75
C LEU A 333 -6.64 -3.29 14.17
N ILE A 334 -6.65 -4.54 13.71
CA ILE A 334 -7.67 -5.52 14.09
C ILE A 334 -6.97 -6.58 14.93
N TYR A 335 -7.46 -6.80 16.17
CA TYR A 335 -6.84 -7.71 17.12
C TYR A 335 -7.88 -8.41 18.00
N THR A 336 -7.45 -9.42 18.75
CA THR A 336 -8.27 -10.11 19.74
C THR A 336 -7.76 -9.86 21.15
N ASP A 337 -8.62 -10.09 22.15
CA ASP A 337 -8.19 -10.30 23.53
C ASP A 337 -7.80 -11.78 23.79
N GLU A 338 -7.49 -12.11 25.05
CA GLU A 338 -7.14 -13.48 25.46
C GLU A 338 -8.34 -14.44 25.37
N GLU A 339 -9.55 -13.92 25.44
CA GLU A 339 -10.82 -14.65 25.31
C GLU A 339 -11.23 -14.84 23.84
N GLY A 340 -10.53 -14.21 22.88
CA GLY A 340 -10.80 -14.28 21.45
C GLY A 340 -11.85 -13.29 20.94
N ASN A 341 -12.25 -12.29 21.75
CA ASN A 341 -13.14 -11.22 21.31
C ASN A 341 -12.38 -10.26 20.39
N TRP A 342 -13.05 -9.76 19.36
CA TRP A 342 -12.47 -8.91 18.35
C TRP A 342 -12.57 -7.43 18.71
N PHE A 343 -11.47 -6.72 18.50
CA PHE A 343 -11.36 -5.28 18.67
C PHE A 343 -10.74 -4.64 17.44
N THR A 344 -11.07 -3.37 17.23
CA THR A 344 -10.46 -2.57 16.17
C THR A 344 -10.05 -1.21 16.74
N TYR A 345 -8.78 -0.88 16.59
CA TYR A 345 -8.26 0.45 16.83
C TYR A 345 -8.26 1.23 15.52
N TYR A 346 -8.60 2.49 15.59
CA TYR A 346 -8.55 3.47 14.49
C TYR A 346 -7.81 4.69 14.96
N SER A 347 -6.80 5.15 14.21
CA SER A 347 -6.20 6.48 14.46
C SER A 347 -7.28 7.56 14.32
N PRO A 348 -7.37 8.51 15.27
CA PRO A 348 -8.45 9.49 15.31
C PRO A 348 -8.54 10.40 14.07
N GLU A 349 -7.42 10.62 13.38
CA GLU A 349 -7.29 11.49 12.21
C GLU A 349 -7.81 10.87 10.92
N LEU A 350 -8.02 9.55 10.91
CA LEU A 350 -8.54 8.85 9.72
C LEU A 350 -10.02 9.19 9.50
N ASN A 351 -10.35 9.52 8.26
CA ASN A 351 -11.76 9.63 7.84
C ASN A 351 -12.29 8.23 7.51
N ILE A 352 -13.09 7.69 8.44
CA ILE A 352 -13.56 6.30 8.41
C ILE A 352 -15.07 6.26 8.26
N THR A 353 -15.52 5.43 7.34
CA THR A 353 -16.91 4.98 7.25
C THR A 353 -16.99 3.54 7.73
N MET A 354 -17.70 3.32 8.84
CA MET A 354 -17.93 1.97 9.36
C MET A 354 -18.87 1.20 8.43
N VAL A 355 -18.50 -0.01 8.09
CA VAL A 355 -19.38 -0.93 7.35
C VAL A 355 -20.29 -1.60 8.36
N GLN A 356 -21.60 -1.41 8.27
CA GLN A 356 -22.55 -2.17 9.07
C GLN A 356 -22.54 -3.61 8.55
N THR A 357 -22.08 -4.53 9.39
CA THR A 357 -22.29 -5.96 9.17
C THR A 357 -23.65 -6.33 9.76
N ASP A 358 -24.58 -6.76 8.91
CA ASP A 358 -25.88 -7.30 9.32
C ASP A 358 -25.72 -8.58 10.17
#